data_9cf161e054c03162ae4ddba2f6c52dbb
#
_entry.id   9cf161e054c03162ae4ddba2f6c52dbb
#
_cell.length_a   1.000
_cell.length_b   1.000
_cell.length_c   1.000
_cell.angle_alpha   90.00
_cell.angle_beta   90.00
_cell.angle_gamma   90.00
#
_symmetry.space_group_name_H-M   'P 1'
#
loop_
_entity.id
_entity.type
_entity.pdbx_description
1 polymer ?
#
loop_
_entity_poly.entity_id
_entity_poly.type
_entity_poly.pdbx_seq_one_letter_code
_entity_poly.pdbx_strand_id
1 'polypeptide(L)'
;EVKRSEDDNKEYCTDGSGDYIEETHQHFVLVIGEDGKGETALIPMKSTQLKKSRKFNSMIMAQCDRDGFARFAYKFRFKTLAEQNDKGSWHGWEMQLEGPLLDEETQKKDPAQFARNLATYEQAKSFSESVQAGNVEVKRENDDVKSGEKDKISF
;
A
#
# COMPACT_ATOMS: atom_id res chain seq x y z
N GLU A 1 -13.87 21.98 9.69
CA GLU A 1 -13.04 21.89 10.91
C GLU A 1 -13.15 20.51 11.52
N VAL A 2 -12.13 20.10 12.26
CA VAL A 2 -12.04 18.80 12.91
C VAL A 2 -11.74 19.00 14.38
N LYS A 3 -12.38 18.20 15.25
CA LYS A 3 -12.14 18.19 16.69
C LYS A 3 -11.77 16.78 17.15
N ARG A 4 -10.71 16.66 17.93
CA ARG A 4 -10.31 15.39 18.53
C ARG A 4 -11.18 15.11 19.77
N SER A 5 -11.74 13.91 19.83
CA SER A 5 -12.48 13.41 20.99
C SER A 5 -11.49 12.93 22.07
N GLU A 6 -11.76 13.26 23.33
CA GLU A 6 -10.98 12.77 24.47
C GLU A 6 -11.34 11.33 24.86
N ASP A 7 -12.57 10.88 24.53
CA ASP A 7 -13.06 9.56 24.91
C ASP A 7 -12.42 8.42 24.13
N ASP A 8 -12.27 8.59 22.79
CA ASP A 8 -11.78 7.55 21.90
C ASP A 8 -10.55 7.95 21.07
N ASN A 9 -10.07 9.19 21.29
CA ASN A 9 -8.90 9.78 20.60
C ASN A 9 -9.04 9.86 19.06
N LYS A 10 -10.28 9.89 18.53
CA LYS A 10 -10.58 10.07 17.11
C LYS A 10 -10.84 11.53 16.77
N GLU A 11 -10.68 11.88 15.52
CA GLU A 11 -10.98 13.19 14.98
C GLU A 11 -12.36 13.17 14.29
N TYR A 12 -13.26 14.04 14.73
CA TYR A 12 -14.62 14.15 14.22
C TYR A 12 -14.84 15.45 13.46
N CYS A 13 -15.70 15.42 12.45
CA CYS A 13 -16.16 16.61 11.75
C CYS A 13 -16.96 17.49 12.70
N THR A 14 -16.75 18.83 12.66
CA THR A 14 -17.47 19.79 13.50
C THR A 14 -18.78 20.28 12.88
N ASP A 15 -19.19 19.69 11.75
CA ASP A 15 -20.42 20.04 11.01
C ASP A 15 -21.70 19.41 11.59
N GLY A 16 -21.57 18.63 12.65
CA GLY A 16 -22.70 17.95 13.30
C GLY A 16 -23.10 16.61 12.65
N SER A 17 -22.37 16.14 11.64
CA SER A 17 -22.63 14.85 10.98
C SER A 17 -22.38 13.65 11.89
N GLY A 18 -21.46 13.80 12.86
CA GLY A 18 -20.96 12.69 13.68
C GLY A 18 -19.89 11.84 12.96
N ASP A 19 -19.49 12.24 11.76
CA ASP A 19 -18.45 11.54 11.00
C ASP A 19 -17.08 11.74 11.61
N TYR A 20 -16.26 10.68 11.62
CA TYR A 20 -14.88 10.78 12.05
C TYR A 20 -13.92 10.67 10.86
N ILE A 21 -12.75 11.31 11.01
CA ILE A 21 -11.70 11.30 10.00
C ILE A 21 -10.67 10.25 10.40
N GLU A 22 -10.35 9.35 9.48
CA GLU A 22 -9.33 8.35 9.65
C GLU A 22 -8.17 8.59 8.67
N GLU A 23 -6.98 8.89 9.23
CA GLU A 23 -5.76 8.97 8.42
C GLU A 23 -5.47 7.61 7.78
N THR A 24 -5.31 7.60 6.47
CA THR A 24 -4.97 6.39 5.72
C THR A 24 -3.81 6.68 4.77
N HIS A 25 -2.72 5.92 4.88
CA HIS A 25 -1.64 5.92 3.91
C HIS A 25 -1.95 4.91 2.81
N GLN A 26 -2.04 5.38 1.58
CA GLN A 26 -2.28 4.55 0.41
C GLN A 26 -0.95 4.23 -0.28
N HIS A 27 -0.61 2.95 -0.36
CA HIS A 27 0.57 2.47 -1.08
C HIS A 27 0.13 1.87 -2.41
N PHE A 28 0.43 2.55 -3.51
CA PHE A 28 0.28 2.02 -4.85
C PHE A 28 1.45 1.08 -5.13
N VAL A 29 1.16 -0.17 -5.43
CA VAL A 29 2.16 -1.23 -5.58
C VAL A 29 1.94 -2.03 -6.86
N LEU A 30 3.03 -2.60 -7.37
CA LEU A 30 3.00 -3.62 -8.41
C LEU A 30 3.28 -4.97 -7.73
N VAL A 31 2.28 -5.81 -7.66
CA VAL A 31 2.39 -7.16 -7.08
C VAL A 31 2.93 -8.10 -8.15
N ILE A 32 4.04 -8.75 -7.88
CA ILE A 32 4.64 -9.69 -8.82
C ILE A 32 4.18 -11.09 -8.47
N GLY A 33 3.43 -11.71 -9.39
CA GLY A 33 2.95 -13.07 -9.25
C GLY A 33 4.05 -14.12 -9.47
N GLU A 34 3.73 -15.38 -9.21
CA GLU A 34 4.64 -16.53 -9.44
C GLU A 34 5.03 -16.69 -10.93
N ASP A 35 4.16 -16.25 -11.83
CA ASP A 35 4.42 -16.21 -13.27
C ASP A 35 5.32 -15.05 -13.71
N GLY A 36 5.75 -14.19 -12.77
CA GLY A 36 6.58 -13.01 -13.00
C GLY A 36 5.83 -11.81 -13.58
N LYS A 37 4.50 -11.88 -13.70
CA LYS A 37 3.70 -10.74 -14.16
C LYS A 37 3.37 -9.82 -12.99
N GLY A 38 3.32 -8.53 -13.31
CA GLY A 38 2.96 -7.49 -12.36
C GLY A 38 1.49 -7.11 -12.47
N GLU A 39 0.80 -7.08 -11.32
CA GLU A 39 -0.55 -6.55 -11.20
C GLU A 39 -0.54 -5.32 -10.31
N THR A 40 -1.26 -4.27 -10.72
CA THR A 40 -1.37 -3.05 -9.93
C THR A 40 -2.33 -3.27 -8.77
N ALA A 41 -1.93 -2.85 -7.58
CA ALA A 41 -2.76 -2.94 -6.39
C ALA A 41 -2.60 -1.72 -5.49
N LEU A 42 -3.56 -1.53 -4.59
CA LEU A 42 -3.52 -0.52 -3.55
C LEU A 42 -3.53 -1.20 -2.17
N ILE A 43 -2.56 -0.85 -1.34
CA ILE A 43 -2.50 -1.31 0.05
C ILE A 43 -2.82 -0.12 0.97
N PRO A 44 -4.04 -0.02 1.52
CA PRO A 44 -4.37 1.00 2.50
C PRO A 44 -3.81 0.61 3.87
N MET A 45 -3.08 1.52 4.50
CA MET A 45 -2.58 1.36 5.86
C MET A 45 -3.16 2.44 6.76
N LYS A 46 -3.89 2.03 7.78
CA LYS A 46 -4.59 2.90 8.72
C LYS A 46 -4.39 2.46 10.16
N SER A 47 -4.77 3.29 11.12
CA SER A 47 -4.74 2.97 12.54
C SER A 47 -3.36 2.45 12.98
N THR A 48 -3.26 1.25 13.55
CA THR A 48 -2.01 0.62 14.02
C THR A 48 -0.97 0.44 12.92
N GLN A 49 -1.37 0.38 11.65
CA GLN A 49 -0.49 0.22 10.52
C GLN A 49 0.19 1.53 10.08
N LEU A 50 -0.29 2.69 10.50
CA LEU A 50 0.31 4.00 10.14
C LEU A 50 1.77 4.11 10.57
N LYS A 51 2.09 3.63 11.78
CA LYS A 51 3.49 3.62 12.27
C LYS A 51 4.39 2.77 11.37
N LYS A 52 3.89 1.62 10.92
CA LYS A 52 4.63 0.74 10.00
C LYS A 52 4.80 1.37 8.64
N SER A 53 3.75 1.99 8.10
CA SER A 53 3.80 2.75 6.86
C SER A 53 4.84 3.87 6.91
N ARG A 54 4.89 4.66 7.99
CA ARG A 54 5.88 5.73 8.17
C ARG A 54 7.30 5.17 8.22
N LYS A 55 7.53 4.07 8.97
CA LYS A 55 8.83 3.38 9.02
C LYS A 55 9.25 2.87 7.65
N PHE A 56 8.33 2.26 6.92
CA PHE A 56 8.56 1.77 5.56
C PHE A 56 8.94 2.91 4.61
N ASN A 57 8.20 4.01 4.61
CA ASN A 57 8.52 5.17 3.79
C ASN A 57 9.90 5.76 4.12
N SER A 58 10.25 5.87 5.40
CA SER A 58 11.57 6.36 5.82
C SER A 58 12.70 5.44 5.35
N MET A 59 12.51 4.14 5.43
CA MET A 59 13.47 3.14 4.94
C MET A 59 13.70 3.26 3.43
N ILE A 60 12.60 3.37 2.65
CA ILE A 60 12.69 3.53 1.19
C ILE A 60 13.40 4.83 0.83
N MET A 61 13.04 5.94 1.49
CA MET A 61 13.67 7.24 1.21
C MET A 61 15.17 7.20 1.46
N ALA A 62 15.60 6.67 2.61
CA ALA A 62 17.01 6.52 2.93
C ALA A 62 17.76 5.63 1.92
N GLN A 63 17.08 4.61 1.37
CA GLN A 63 17.65 3.77 0.32
C GLN A 63 17.78 4.52 -1.01
N CYS A 64 16.72 5.23 -1.42
CA CYS A 64 16.73 6.06 -2.63
C CYS A 64 17.81 7.15 -2.58
N ASP A 65 17.95 7.82 -1.44
CA ASP A 65 18.95 8.87 -1.24
C ASP A 65 20.39 8.32 -1.33
N ARG A 66 20.61 7.11 -0.84
CA ARG A 66 21.92 6.46 -0.88
C ARG A 66 22.31 6.01 -2.28
N ASP A 67 21.39 5.40 -3.02
CA ASP A 67 21.66 4.71 -4.28
C ASP A 67 21.33 5.57 -5.51
N GLY A 68 20.57 6.65 -5.33
CA GLY A 68 20.14 7.53 -6.42
C GLY A 68 19.02 6.97 -7.28
N PHE A 69 18.37 5.88 -6.84
CA PHE A 69 17.27 5.24 -7.60
C PHE A 69 15.89 5.70 -7.12
N ALA A 70 14.92 5.64 -8.02
CA ALA A 70 13.52 5.90 -7.69
C ALA A 70 12.92 4.75 -6.86
N ARG A 71 11.85 5.04 -6.10
CA ARG A 71 11.18 4.07 -5.22
C ARG A 71 10.72 2.80 -5.94
N PHE A 72 10.23 2.92 -7.17
CA PHE A 72 9.76 1.80 -7.98
C PHE A 72 10.89 0.89 -8.50
N ALA A 73 12.16 1.29 -8.30
CA ALA A 73 13.31 0.49 -8.70
C ALA A 73 13.66 -0.62 -7.71
N TYR A 74 12.93 -0.74 -6.60
CA TYR A 74 13.21 -1.72 -5.54
C TYR A 74 12.11 -2.76 -5.41
N LYS A 75 12.51 -3.97 -5.02
CA LYS A 75 11.63 -5.07 -4.60
C LYS A 75 11.44 -5.06 -3.10
N PHE A 76 10.20 -5.29 -2.69
CA PHE A 76 9.83 -5.43 -1.29
C PHE A 76 9.01 -6.71 -1.10
N ARG A 77 9.20 -7.32 0.05
CA ARG A 77 8.37 -8.44 0.50
C ARG A 77 7.42 -7.98 1.57
N PHE A 78 6.15 -8.24 1.36
CA PHE A 78 5.09 -8.00 2.33
C PHE A 78 4.64 -9.33 2.92
N LYS A 79 4.56 -9.39 4.25
CA LYS A 79 4.04 -10.54 4.98
C LYS A 79 3.01 -10.07 5.98
N THR A 80 2.06 -10.93 6.31
CA THR A 80 1.14 -10.71 7.41
C THR A 80 1.70 -11.34 8.67
N LEU A 81 1.63 -10.60 9.79
CA LEU A 81 1.96 -11.07 11.13
C LEU A 81 0.74 -10.96 12.03
N ALA A 82 0.52 -11.98 12.86
CA ALA A 82 -0.46 -11.89 13.93
C ALA A 82 0.04 -10.93 15.01
N GLU A 83 -0.80 -9.98 15.37
CA GLU A 83 -0.55 -8.96 16.38
C GLU A 83 -1.71 -8.96 17.38
N GLN A 84 -1.43 -8.62 18.63
CA GLN A 84 -2.45 -8.51 19.66
C GLN A 84 -2.12 -7.40 20.68
N ASN A 85 -3.14 -6.87 21.30
CA ASN A 85 -3.06 -6.04 22.49
C ASN A 85 -4.27 -6.33 23.41
N ASP A 86 -4.44 -5.54 24.46
CA ASP A 86 -5.54 -5.70 25.41
C ASP A 86 -6.94 -5.52 24.81
N LYS A 87 -7.04 -4.94 23.60
CA LYS A 87 -8.30 -4.69 22.86
C LYS A 87 -8.64 -5.77 21.85
N GLY A 88 -7.71 -6.68 21.52
CA GLY A 88 -7.95 -7.76 20.56
C GLY A 88 -6.73 -8.17 19.76
N SER A 89 -6.96 -9.03 18.79
CA SER A 89 -5.93 -9.55 17.87
C SER A 89 -6.29 -9.24 16.42
N TRP A 90 -5.27 -9.00 15.61
CA TRP A 90 -5.40 -8.72 14.18
C TRP A 90 -4.18 -9.21 13.41
N HIS A 91 -4.21 -9.10 12.08
CA HIS A 91 -3.04 -9.31 11.24
C HIS A 91 -2.54 -7.96 10.72
N GLY A 92 -1.27 -7.70 10.94
CA GLY A 92 -0.58 -6.50 10.46
C GLY A 92 0.45 -6.82 9.39
N TRP A 93 0.87 -5.82 8.64
CA TRP A 93 1.91 -5.94 7.64
C TRP A 93 3.32 -5.88 8.23
N GLU A 94 4.19 -6.76 7.76
CA GLU A 94 5.64 -6.64 7.84
C GLU A 94 6.19 -6.41 6.43
N MET A 95 7.05 -5.39 6.27
CA MET A 95 7.61 -4.98 4.99
C MET A 95 9.12 -5.07 5.05
N GLN A 96 9.69 -5.81 4.11
CA GLN A 96 11.14 -6.05 4.01
C GLN A 96 11.65 -5.59 2.65
N LEU A 97 12.77 -4.87 2.63
CA LEU A 97 13.48 -4.54 1.39
C LEU A 97 14.24 -5.79 0.92
N GLU A 98 14.03 -6.21 -0.33
CA GLU A 98 14.78 -7.31 -0.94
C GLU A 98 15.98 -6.82 -1.76
N GLY A 99 15.89 -5.61 -2.32
CA GLY A 99 16.97 -5.00 -3.11
C GLY A 99 16.47 -4.34 -4.38
N PRO A 100 17.38 -3.82 -5.21
CA PRO A 100 17.03 -3.22 -6.49
C PRO A 100 16.51 -4.27 -7.48
N LEU A 101 15.63 -3.83 -8.39
CA LEU A 101 15.18 -4.66 -9.52
C LEU A 101 16.30 -4.93 -10.51
N LEU A 102 17.12 -3.91 -10.75
CA LEU A 102 18.23 -3.97 -11.70
C LEU A 102 19.55 -3.93 -10.94
N ASP A 103 20.22 -5.06 -10.87
CA ASP A 103 21.54 -5.18 -10.24
C ASP A 103 22.52 -5.93 -11.15
N GLU A 104 23.80 -5.57 -11.05
CA GLU A 104 24.87 -6.13 -11.89
C GLU A 104 25.13 -7.62 -11.62
N GLU A 105 24.88 -8.08 -10.41
CA GLU A 105 25.11 -9.46 -10.04
C GLU A 105 24.11 -10.38 -10.75
N THR A 106 22.82 -10.02 -10.71
CA THR A 106 21.77 -10.71 -11.44
C THR A 106 22.03 -10.66 -12.95
N GLN A 107 22.46 -9.51 -13.48
CA GLN A 107 22.78 -9.39 -14.89
C GLN A 107 23.87 -10.37 -15.34
N LYS A 108 24.90 -10.59 -14.51
CA LYS A 108 26.01 -11.49 -14.84
C LYS A 108 25.67 -12.96 -14.63
N LYS A 109 24.90 -13.30 -13.56
CA LYS A 109 24.62 -14.69 -13.17
C LYS A 109 23.40 -15.28 -13.84
N ASP A 110 22.35 -14.48 -14.03
CA ASP A 110 21.09 -14.90 -14.64
C ASP A 110 20.53 -13.81 -15.55
N PRO A 111 21.02 -13.71 -16.81
CA PRO A 111 20.55 -12.73 -17.77
C PRO A 111 19.05 -12.83 -18.08
N ALA A 112 18.45 -14.04 -17.97
CA ALA A 112 17.01 -14.22 -18.18
C ALA A 112 16.20 -13.62 -17.04
N GLN A 113 16.66 -13.78 -15.79
CA GLN A 113 16.04 -13.11 -14.65
C GLN A 113 16.22 -11.59 -14.73
N PHE A 114 17.37 -11.12 -15.14
CA PHE A 114 17.61 -9.68 -15.35
C PHE A 114 16.65 -9.09 -16.40
N ALA A 115 16.42 -9.79 -17.51
CA ALA A 115 15.47 -9.36 -18.53
C ALA A 115 14.01 -9.28 -17.97
N ARG A 116 13.61 -10.25 -17.14
CA ARG A 116 12.32 -10.20 -16.43
C ARG A 116 12.23 -9.01 -15.47
N ASN A 117 13.29 -8.77 -14.71
CA ASN A 117 13.38 -7.63 -13.78
C ASN A 117 13.31 -6.30 -14.53
N LEU A 118 13.92 -6.20 -15.72
CA LEU A 118 13.87 -5.01 -16.57
C LEU A 118 12.43 -4.75 -17.06
N ALA A 119 11.71 -5.77 -17.51
CA ALA A 119 10.31 -5.64 -17.88
C ALA A 119 9.43 -5.18 -16.70
N THR A 120 9.67 -5.73 -15.52
CA THR A 120 9.00 -5.31 -14.27
C THR A 120 9.32 -3.85 -13.92
N TYR A 121 10.56 -3.45 -14.07
CA TYR A 121 10.99 -2.06 -13.83
C TYR A 121 10.27 -1.07 -14.75
N GLU A 122 10.20 -1.37 -16.05
CA GLU A 122 9.50 -0.50 -17.02
C GLU A 122 8.00 -0.42 -16.71
N GLN A 123 7.37 -1.52 -16.32
CA GLN A 123 5.97 -1.55 -15.91
C GLN A 123 5.77 -0.71 -14.62
N ALA A 124 6.63 -0.85 -13.63
CA ALA A 124 6.55 -0.11 -12.38
C ALA A 124 6.78 1.40 -12.58
N LYS A 125 7.69 1.77 -13.49
CA LYS A 125 7.93 3.15 -13.90
C LYS A 125 6.69 3.76 -14.54
N SER A 126 6.11 3.11 -15.52
CA SER A 126 4.89 3.56 -16.21
C SER A 126 3.71 3.70 -15.24
N PHE A 127 3.56 2.75 -14.31
CA PHE A 127 2.53 2.82 -13.27
C PHE A 127 2.76 4.00 -12.32
N SER A 128 4.00 4.23 -11.88
CA SER A 128 4.35 5.38 -11.04
C SER A 128 4.03 6.71 -11.71
N GLU A 129 4.33 6.84 -13.01
CA GLU A 129 3.99 8.02 -13.79
C GLU A 129 2.48 8.23 -13.89
N SER A 130 1.70 7.16 -14.08
CA SER A 130 0.23 7.20 -14.11
C SER A 130 -0.37 7.63 -12.77
N VAL A 131 0.18 7.14 -11.65
CA VAL A 131 -0.23 7.56 -10.29
C VAL A 131 0.05 9.04 -10.07
N GLN A 132 1.24 9.52 -10.44
CA GLN A 132 1.61 10.93 -10.29
C GLN A 132 0.76 11.86 -11.17
N ALA A 133 0.35 11.39 -12.35
CA ALA A 133 -0.55 12.13 -13.24
C ALA A 133 -2.03 12.09 -12.79
N GLY A 134 -2.38 11.33 -11.73
CA GLY A 134 -3.76 11.17 -11.27
C GLY A 134 -4.62 10.31 -12.20
N ASN A 135 -4.02 9.51 -13.08
CA ASN A 135 -4.73 8.71 -14.08
C ASN A 135 -5.07 7.29 -13.59
N VAL A 136 -5.05 7.05 -12.28
CA VAL A 136 -5.33 5.74 -11.69
C VAL A 136 -6.68 5.77 -10.99
N GLU A 137 -7.63 4.95 -11.48
CA GLU A 137 -8.89 4.70 -10.81
C GLU A 137 -8.72 3.58 -9.76
N VAL A 138 -9.16 3.86 -8.54
CA VAL A 138 -9.17 2.87 -7.46
C VAL A 138 -10.57 2.29 -7.35
N LYS A 139 -10.75 1.03 -7.77
CA LYS A 139 -11.98 0.29 -7.50
C LYS A 139 -11.97 -0.20 -6.04
N ARG A 140 -12.99 0.18 -5.29
CA ARG A 140 -13.18 -0.31 -3.91
C ARG A 140 -14.19 -1.44 -3.96
N GLU A 141 -13.84 -2.61 -3.42
CA GLU A 141 -14.74 -3.78 -3.38
C GLU A 141 -16.08 -3.51 -2.67
N ASN A 142 -16.15 -2.48 -1.83
CA ASN A 142 -17.38 -2.12 -1.09
C ASN A 142 -18.34 -1.24 -1.88
N ASP A 143 -18.00 -0.78 -3.06
CA ASP A 143 -18.92 0.06 -3.85
C ASP A 143 -20.01 -0.78 -4.53
N ASP A 144 -19.83 -2.09 -4.67
CA ASP A 144 -20.79 -3.02 -5.27
C ASP A 144 -21.87 -3.54 -4.29
N VAL A 145 -21.70 -3.36 -2.98
CA VAL A 145 -22.61 -3.92 -1.96
C VAL A 145 -23.78 -2.98 -1.60
N LYS A 146 -23.75 -1.72 -1.99
CA LYS A 146 -24.81 -0.74 -1.64
C LYS A 146 -25.93 -0.56 -2.65
N SER A 147 -25.94 -1.28 -3.77
CA SER A 147 -27.01 -1.17 -4.77
C SER A 147 -28.07 -2.27 -4.74
N GLY A 148 -28.05 -3.16 -3.77
CA GLY A 148 -29.03 -4.24 -3.69
C GLY A 148 -29.26 -4.72 -2.29
N GLU A 149 -30.10 -4.03 -1.52
CA GLU A 149 -31.08 -4.65 -0.62
C GLU A 149 -31.86 -3.56 0.14
N LYS A 150 -32.94 -3.17 -0.48
CA LYS A 150 -34.10 -2.69 0.27
C LYS A 150 -34.90 -3.95 0.67
N ASP A 151 -34.48 -4.62 1.69
CA ASP A 151 -35.29 -5.66 2.29
C ASP A 151 -36.43 -5.02 3.06
N LYS A 152 -37.60 -5.27 2.51
CA LYS A 152 -38.89 -5.03 3.18
C LYS A 152 -38.95 -5.95 4.40
N ILE A 153 -38.82 -5.38 5.57
CA ILE A 153 -39.25 -6.04 6.79
C ILE A 153 -40.78 -5.93 6.79
N SER A 154 -41.46 -7.04 6.52
CA SER A 154 -42.89 -7.22 6.82
C SER A 154 -42.98 -7.71 8.25
N PHE A 155 -43.84 -7.04 9.01
CA PHE A 155 -44.32 -7.46 10.34
C PHE A 155 -45.32 -8.60 10.21
#